data_ccec9376a5ad0c9e711261453f7ac6ce
#
_entry.id   ccec9376a5ad0c9e711261453f7ac6ce
#
_cell.length_a   1.000
_cell.length_b   1.000
_cell.length_c   1.000
_cell.angle_alpha   90.00
_cell.angle_beta   90.00
_cell.angle_gamma   90.00
#
_symmetry.space_group_name_H-M   'P 1'
#
loop_
_entity.id
_entity.type
_entity.pdbx_description
1 polymer ?
#
loop_
_entity_poly.entity_id
_entity_poly.type
_entity_poly.pdbx_seq_one_letter_code
_entity_poly.pdbx_strand_id
1 'polypeptide(L)'
;MEFLIRFAQAHETFRQPEIEALASLAGYEVKFLYYDKFSPYAVVKLPDEAAARAVISRSILAKDIFVLWGQATNYDDLHADVRRRTSHLWEDLKHVSFRFTVDAFAGKHTAEEKRNIIQSFAYVGFEGPIRMKDPDEQFWVFEEYISDVEVPRLSRSAEPMPELLRPKRIFLGRWLAQGSRDIMAKYDLKKRKFISTTSMDAELTLITANMAHAAPGKLFYDPFVGTGSFCVAMAHFGALNIGSDIDARSFKGKDPATVGNNKQVRDVRTGRSIGLLSNLEQYGIASKYVDAFTSDLTNTPIRLGQFLDGIVCDPPYGVREGLRVLGTRDGRGTEEVLIDGVPAHYLPGYIAPKKPYGFEAMQNDILTFASRTLVTGGRLCMWMPTSNDEVELVIPMHPNLEIVSVSVQPFNNWSRRLITYRRLPEGQVSDVSLGRQKDDAQGMYADELNEFRRKYFTKNEKKLAKEQ
;
A
#
# COMPACT_ATOMS: atom_id res chain seq x y z
N MET A 1 11.37 -23.53 6.51
CA MET A 1 10.16 -24.32 6.21
C MET A 1 9.45 -23.69 5.01
N GLU A 2 8.59 -24.44 4.32
CA GLU A 2 7.79 -23.94 3.19
C GLU A 2 6.36 -23.66 3.63
N PHE A 3 5.84 -22.52 3.19
CA PHE A 3 4.51 -22.04 3.54
C PHE A 3 3.75 -21.65 2.28
N LEU A 4 2.45 -21.92 2.28
CA LEU A 4 1.52 -21.44 1.27
C LEU A 4 0.81 -20.20 1.80
N ILE A 5 0.83 -19.10 1.04
CA ILE A 5 0.08 -17.88 1.33
C ILE A 5 -1.12 -17.83 0.40
N ARG A 6 -2.31 -17.52 0.96
CA ARG A 6 -3.52 -17.19 0.21
C ARG A 6 -3.75 -15.69 0.26
N PHE A 7 -3.67 -15.03 -0.90
CA PHE A 7 -3.89 -13.59 -1.04
C PHE A 7 -5.36 -13.23 -1.30
N ALA A 8 -5.69 -11.98 -1.01
CA ALA A 8 -6.86 -11.33 -1.56
C ALA A 8 -6.67 -11.11 -3.07
N GLN A 9 -7.76 -11.20 -3.84
CA GLN A 9 -7.74 -10.91 -5.28
C GLN A 9 -7.89 -9.40 -5.51
N ALA A 10 -6.91 -8.65 -5.01
CA ALA A 10 -6.82 -7.20 -5.11
C ALA A 10 -5.34 -6.80 -5.07
N HIS A 11 -5.01 -5.71 -5.75
CA HIS A 11 -3.70 -5.05 -5.70
C HIS A 11 -2.52 -6.02 -5.90
N GLU A 12 -2.54 -6.81 -6.96
CA GLU A 12 -1.62 -7.93 -7.22
C GLU A 12 -0.15 -7.51 -7.13
N THR A 13 0.19 -6.33 -7.63
CA THR A 13 1.58 -5.81 -7.62
C THR A 13 2.08 -5.40 -6.24
N PHE A 14 1.20 -5.32 -5.24
CA PHE A 14 1.54 -5.00 -3.85
C PHE A 14 1.74 -6.22 -2.98
N ARG A 15 1.26 -7.41 -3.39
CA ARG A 15 1.25 -8.63 -2.56
C ARG A 15 2.65 -9.06 -2.13
N GLN A 16 3.55 -9.27 -3.09
CA GLN A 16 4.92 -9.66 -2.80
C GLN A 16 5.68 -8.58 -2.03
N PRO A 17 5.66 -7.28 -2.45
CA PRO A 17 6.33 -6.21 -1.70
C PRO A 17 5.82 -6.04 -0.26
N GLU A 18 4.52 -6.25 0.02
CA GLU A 18 4.01 -6.21 1.39
C GLU A 18 4.62 -7.33 2.25
N ILE A 19 4.66 -8.57 1.75
CA ILE A 19 5.23 -9.71 2.47
C ILE A 19 6.73 -9.53 2.71
N GLU A 20 7.47 -9.07 1.71
CA GLU A 20 8.91 -8.76 1.84
C GLU A 20 9.16 -7.67 2.88
N ALA A 21 8.34 -6.61 2.86
CA ALA A 21 8.41 -5.55 3.85
C ALA A 21 8.13 -6.05 5.27
N LEU A 22 7.11 -6.89 5.45
CA LEU A 22 6.73 -7.44 6.74
C LEU A 22 7.76 -8.45 7.27
N ALA A 23 8.35 -9.26 6.40
CA ALA A 23 9.45 -10.15 6.77
C ALA A 23 10.66 -9.34 7.23
N SER A 24 11.07 -8.33 6.46
CA SER A 24 12.16 -7.41 6.83
C SER A 24 11.90 -6.69 8.16
N LEU A 25 10.66 -6.22 8.38
CA LEU A 25 10.28 -5.55 9.63
C LEU A 25 10.35 -6.51 10.84
N ALA A 26 10.02 -7.78 10.63
CA ALA A 26 10.10 -8.82 11.65
C ALA A 26 11.52 -9.40 11.83
N GLY A 27 12.51 -8.95 11.03
CA GLY A 27 13.89 -9.40 11.09
C GLY A 27 14.15 -10.75 10.41
N TYR A 28 13.28 -11.16 9.48
CA TYR A 28 13.40 -12.41 8.74
C TYR A 28 13.63 -12.15 7.25
N GLU A 29 14.32 -13.09 6.62
CA GLU A 29 14.40 -13.20 5.16
C GLU A 29 13.27 -14.10 4.66
N VAL A 30 12.54 -13.66 3.64
CA VAL A 30 11.53 -14.46 2.94
C VAL A 30 12.00 -14.73 1.52
N LYS A 31 11.89 -15.99 1.08
CA LYS A 31 12.17 -16.37 -0.30
C LYS A 31 10.90 -16.88 -0.95
N PHE A 32 10.47 -16.23 -2.04
CA PHE A 32 9.39 -16.72 -2.88
C PHE A 32 9.89 -17.89 -3.73
N LEU A 33 9.26 -19.05 -3.56
CA LEU A 33 9.54 -20.26 -4.35
C LEU A 33 8.57 -20.37 -5.53
N TYR A 34 7.34 -19.88 -5.34
CA TYR A 34 6.33 -19.72 -6.37
C TYR A 34 5.55 -18.42 -6.14
N TYR A 35 5.43 -17.63 -7.18
CA TYR A 35 4.57 -16.43 -7.21
C TYR A 35 4.13 -16.17 -8.65
N ASP A 36 2.83 -15.96 -8.83
CA ASP A 36 2.23 -15.52 -10.07
C ASP A 36 1.20 -14.43 -9.72
N LYS A 37 1.29 -13.27 -10.36
CA LYS A 37 0.37 -12.15 -10.10
C LYS A 37 -1.11 -12.48 -10.38
N PHE A 38 -1.38 -13.44 -11.26
CA PHE A 38 -2.73 -13.89 -11.59
C PHE A 38 -3.26 -14.94 -10.63
N SER A 39 -2.39 -15.59 -9.87
CA SER A 39 -2.73 -16.57 -8.85
C SER A 39 -3.02 -15.89 -7.50
N PRO A 40 -4.01 -16.33 -6.73
CA PRO A 40 -4.15 -15.94 -5.34
C PRO A 40 -3.19 -16.67 -4.40
N TYR A 41 -2.35 -17.55 -4.90
CA TYR A 41 -1.45 -18.40 -4.11
C TYR A 41 0.01 -18.06 -4.34
N ALA A 42 0.79 -18.16 -3.27
CA ALA A 42 2.26 -18.11 -3.35
C ALA A 42 2.86 -19.14 -2.40
N VAL A 43 3.99 -19.71 -2.78
CA VAL A 43 4.80 -20.56 -1.89
C VAL A 43 6.04 -19.79 -1.49
N VAL A 44 6.25 -19.67 -0.18
CA VAL A 44 7.39 -18.96 0.40
C VAL A 44 8.19 -19.87 1.33
N LYS A 45 9.47 -19.57 1.47
CA LYS A 45 10.34 -20.17 2.47
C LYS A 45 10.63 -19.16 3.57
N LEU A 46 10.37 -19.54 4.81
CA LEU A 46 10.67 -18.84 6.04
C LEU A 46 11.39 -19.80 7.01
N PRO A 47 12.08 -19.29 8.05
CA PRO A 47 12.80 -20.13 9.01
C PRO A 47 11.91 -21.17 9.68
N ASP A 48 10.80 -20.74 10.28
CA ASP A 48 9.89 -21.55 11.09
C ASP A 48 8.47 -20.98 11.12
N GLU A 49 7.57 -21.62 11.86
CA GLU A 49 6.18 -21.19 12.02
C GLU A 49 6.05 -19.87 12.80
N ALA A 50 6.98 -19.57 13.73
CA ALA A 50 6.95 -18.31 14.48
C ALA A 50 7.23 -17.12 13.53
N ALA A 51 8.20 -17.26 12.63
CA ALA A 51 8.47 -16.28 11.58
C ALA A 51 7.27 -16.12 10.65
N ALA A 52 6.63 -17.20 10.24
CA ALA A 52 5.44 -17.16 9.39
C ALA A 52 4.27 -16.44 10.07
N ARG A 53 4.01 -16.72 11.35
CA ARG A 53 3.00 -16.01 12.16
C ARG A 53 3.33 -14.52 12.30
N ALA A 54 4.58 -14.17 12.55
CA ALA A 54 5.02 -12.77 12.68
C ALA A 54 4.79 -12.00 11.36
N VAL A 55 5.18 -12.56 10.22
CA VAL A 55 5.01 -11.96 8.89
C VAL A 55 3.54 -11.75 8.55
N ILE A 56 2.68 -12.78 8.76
CA ILE A 56 1.28 -12.69 8.35
C ILE A 56 0.45 -11.78 9.26
N SER A 57 0.83 -11.65 10.53
CA SER A 57 0.01 -11.06 11.61
C SER A 57 -0.55 -9.67 11.31
N ARG A 58 0.09 -8.90 10.46
CA ARG A 58 -0.35 -7.56 10.08
C ARG A 58 -0.52 -7.35 8.56
N SER A 59 -0.41 -8.42 7.76
CA SER A 59 -0.65 -8.33 6.32
C SER A 59 -2.10 -7.99 6.02
N ILE A 60 -2.28 -7.09 5.06
CA ILE A 60 -3.59 -6.67 4.55
C ILE A 60 -3.97 -7.49 3.32
N LEU A 61 -2.99 -7.85 2.49
CA LEU A 61 -3.24 -8.57 1.25
C LEU A 61 -3.22 -10.09 1.40
N ALA A 62 -2.42 -10.64 2.32
CA ALA A 62 -2.49 -12.05 2.63
C ALA A 62 -3.66 -12.33 3.58
N LYS A 63 -4.55 -13.22 3.18
CA LYS A 63 -5.69 -13.67 4.00
C LYS A 63 -5.24 -14.66 5.06
N ASP A 64 -4.47 -15.68 4.61
CA ASP A 64 -4.03 -16.78 5.45
C ASP A 64 -2.65 -17.27 5.02
N ILE A 65 -1.96 -17.92 5.95
CA ILE A 65 -0.74 -18.67 5.73
C ILE A 65 -0.90 -20.08 6.26
N PHE A 66 -0.37 -21.03 5.51
CA PHE A 66 -0.45 -22.47 5.78
C PHE A 66 0.94 -23.08 5.77
N VAL A 67 1.20 -24.04 6.62
CA VAL A 67 2.35 -24.93 6.45
C VAL A 67 2.09 -25.77 5.21
N LEU A 68 2.99 -25.74 4.23
CA LEU A 68 2.82 -26.48 2.99
C LEU A 68 3.05 -27.96 3.23
N TRP A 69 2.00 -28.76 3.10
CA TRP A 69 2.03 -30.20 3.25
C TRP A 69 2.30 -30.93 1.94
N GLY A 70 1.88 -30.36 0.82
CA GLY A 70 2.14 -30.91 -0.51
C GLY A 70 1.74 -29.96 -1.62
N GLN A 71 2.34 -30.11 -2.80
CA GLN A 71 1.99 -29.39 -4.01
C GLN A 71 2.28 -30.26 -5.25
N ALA A 72 1.39 -30.20 -6.23
CA ALA A 72 1.56 -30.89 -7.51
C ALA A 72 0.64 -30.30 -8.59
N THR A 73 0.64 -30.91 -9.78
CA THR A 73 -0.27 -30.57 -10.89
C THR A 73 -1.40 -31.61 -11.05
N ASN A 74 -1.33 -32.70 -10.30
CA ASN A 74 -2.35 -33.77 -10.25
C ASN A 74 -2.40 -34.36 -8.83
N TYR A 75 -3.43 -35.17 -8.53
CA TYR A 75 -3.65 -35.70 -7.20
C TYR A 75 -2.69 -36.85 -6.85
N ASP A 76 -2.29 -37.68 -7.81
CA ASP A 76 -1.37 -38.81 -7.54
C ASP A 76 -0.01 -38.29 -7.05
N ASP A 77 0.54 -37.30 -7.74
CA ASP A 77 1.79 -36.65 -7.36
C ASP A 77 1.62 -35.83 -6.05
N LEU A 78 0.45 -35.19 -5.85
CA LEU A 78 0.16 -34.50 -4.59
C LEU A 78 0.19 -35.46 -3.41
N HIS A 79 -0.47 -36.62 -3.52
CA HIS A 79 -0.47 -37.63 -2.46
C HIS A 79 0.94 -38.18 -2.19
N ALA A 80 1.75 -38.35 -3.23
CA ALA A 80 3.15 -38.75 -3.07
C ALA A 80 3.96 -37.71 -2.33
N ASP A 81 3.79 -36.41 -2.71
CA ASP A 81 4.49 -35.28 -2.06
C ASP A 81 4.06 -35.11 -0.60
N VAL A 82 2.77 -35.24 -0.30
CA VAL A 82 2.23 -35.18 1.07
C VAL A 82 2.85 -36.29 1.94
N ARG A 83 2.86 -37.54 1.48
CA ARG A 83 3.49 -38.65 2.23
C ARG A 83 4.96 -38.39 2.49
N ARG A 84 5.69 -37.94 1.46
CA ARG A 84 7.13 -37.64 1.56
C ARG A 84 7.42 -36.52 2.57
N ARG A 85 6.60 -35.48 2.61
CA ARG A 85 6.82 -34.29 3.45
C ARG A 85 6.37 -34.47 4.88
N THR A 86 5.27 -35.21 5.11
CA THR A 86 4.52 -35.09 6.36
C THR A 86 4.25 -36.40 7.10
N SER A 87 4.60 -37.56 6.54
CA SER A 87 4.30 -38.88 7.17
C SER A 87 4.82 -38.97 8.62
N HIS A 88 5.92 -38.32 8.94
CA HIS A 88 6.50 -38.28 10.27
C HIS A 88 5.70 -37.45 11.30
N LEU A 89 4.72 -36.67 10.88
CA LEU A 89 3.88 -35.83 11.74
C LEU A 89 2.52 -36.49 12.06
N TRP A 90 2.13 -37.55 11.34
CA TRP A 90 0.76 -38.03 11.37
C TRP A 90 0.38 -38.67 12.72
N GLU A 91 1.32 -39.35 13.38
CA GLU A 91 1.06 -39.95 14.68
C GLU A 91 0.75 -38.91 15.75
N ASP A 92 1.46 -37.76 15.74
CA ASP A 92 1.23 -36.68 16.67
C ASP A 92 -0.14 -36.00 16.46
N LEU A 93 -0.68 -36.07 15.24
CA LEU A 93 -1.94 -35.43 14.83
C LEU A 93 -3.12 -36.41 14.81
N LYS A 94 -2.89 -37.68 15.14
CA LYS A 94 -3.87 -38.76 14.97
C LYS A 94 -5.19 -38.51 15.71
N HIS A 95 -5.13 -37.98 16.92
CA HIS A 95 -6.28 -37.83 17.83
C HIS A 95 -6.81 -36.39 17.94
N VAL A 96 -6.21 -35.41 17.25
CA VAL A 96 -6.67 -34.02 17.26
C VAL A 96 -8.02 -33.87 16.54
N SER A 97 -8.85 -32.93 16.99
CA SER A 97 -10.03 -32.59 16.21
C SER A 97 -9.61 -31.82 14.93
N PHE A 98 -10.23 -32.14 13.82
CA PHE A 98 -9.79 -31.60 12.53
C PHE A 98 -10.93 -31.22 11.62
N ARG A 99 -10.60 -30.42 10.59
CA ARG A 99 -11.49 -30.08 9.48
C ARG A 99 -10.69 -30.01 8.18
N PHE A 100 -11.28 -30.56 7.11
CA PHE A 100 -10.83 -30.32 5.75
C PHE A 100 -11.73 -29.32 5.03
N THR A 101 -11.13 -28.48 4.21
CA THR A 101 -11.81 -27.52 3.33
C THR A 101 -11.22 -27.65 1.92
N VAL A 102 -12.08 -27.61 0.90
CA VAL A 102 -11.65 -27.58 -0.51
C VAL A 102 -12.05 -26.23 -1.10
N ASP A 103 -11.09 -25.50 -1.62
CA ASP A 103 -11.25 -24.18 -2.27
C ASP A 103 -10.64 -24.25 -3.68
N ALA A 104 -11.41 -23.85 -4.69
CA ALA A 104 -10.98 -23.90 -6.08
C ALA A 104 -11.01 -22.48 -6.67
N PHE A 105 -9.83 -21.96 -7.01
CA PHE A 105 -9.70 -20.68 -7.71
C PHE A 105 -9.96 -20.88 -9.21
N ALA A 106 -10.87 -20.09 -9.75
CA ALA A 106 -11.37 -20.19 -11.14
C ALA A 106 -12.01 -21.56 -11.49
N GLY A 107 -12.31 -22.39 -10.49
CA GLY A 107 -12.99 -23.66 -10.61
C GLY A 107 -14.21 -23.76 -9.68
N LYS A 108 -14.98 -24.83 -9.83
CA LYS A 108 -16.14 -25.13 -8.97
C LYS A 108 -16.25 -26.62 -8.75
N HIS A 109 -16.65 -27.02 -7.56
CA HIS A 109 -16.94 -28.41 -7.19
C HIS A 109 -18.30 -28.55 -6.57
N THR A 110 -18.95 -29.65 -6.87
CA THR A 110 -20.14 -30.13 -6.15
C THR A 110 -19.75 -30.57 -4.73
N ALA A 111 -20.76 -30.71 -3.86
CA ALA A 111 -20.53 -31.24 -2.51
C ALA A 111 -20.00 -32.68 -2.50
N GLU A 112 -20.35 -33.49 -3.52
CA GLU A 112 -19.88 -34.85 -3.68
C GLU A 112 -18.40 -34.87 -4.09
N GLU A 113 -18.00 -34.09 -5.09
CA GLU A 113 -16.62 -33.95 -5.51
C GLU A 113 -15.71 -33.50 -4.36
N LYS A 114 -16.14 -32.51 -3.58
CA LYS A 114 -15.41 -32.07 -2.38
C LYS A 114 -15.23 -33.18 -1.37
N ARG A 115 -16.27 -34.01 -1.15
CA ARG A 115 -16.17 -35.20 -0.25
C ARG A 115 -15.18 -36.20 -0.77
N ASN A 116 -15.22 -36.50 -2.08
CA ASN A 116 -14.27 -37.44 -2.70
C ASN A 116 -12.83 -36.98 -2.60
N ILE A 117 -12.58 -35.66 -2.83
CA ILE A 117 -11.27 -35.06 -2.64
C ILE A 117 -10.81 -35.22 -1.19
N ILE A 118 -11.65 -34.90 -0.21
CA ILE A 118 -11.31 -35.03 1.22
C ILE A 118 -11.04 -36.51 1.57
N GLN A 119 -11.89 -37.40 1.09
CA GLN A 119 -11.76 -38.85 1.34
C GLN A 119 -10.43 -39.43 0.77
N SER A 120 -9.90 -38.86 -0.31
CA SER A 120 -8.63 -39.31 -0.90
C SER A 120 -7.44 -39.11 0.06
N PHE A 121 -7.56 -38.27 1.09
CA PHE A 121 -6.55 -38.06 2.14
C PHE A 121 -6.73 -38.96 3.37
N ALA A 122 -7.66 -39.93 3.35
CA ALA A 122 -7.93 -40.83 4.48
C ALA A 122 -6.68 -41.59 4.96
N TYR A 123 -5.68 -41.76 4.11
CA TYR A 123 -4.41 -42.40 4.45
C TYR A 123 -3.58 -41.66 5.51
N VAL A 124 -3.88 -40.41 5.80
CA VAL A 124 -3.23 -39.66 6.89
C VAL A 124 -3.58 -40.27 8.25
N GLY A 125 -4.74 -40.94 8.34
CA GLY A 125 -5.09 -41.75 9.49
C GLY A 125 -5.61 -40.95 10.71
N PHE A 126 -6.26 -39.82 10.48
CA PHE A 126 -6.92 -39.07 11.59
C PHE A 126 -8.03 -39.90 12.23
N GLU A 127 -7.97 -40.08 13.55
CA GLU A 127 -8.99 -40.75 14.38
C GLU A 127 -9.77 -39.76 15.26
N GLY A 128 -9.30 -38.52 15.35
CA GLY A 128 -9.97 -37.47 16.13
C GLY A 128 -11.31 -37.04 15.53
N PRO A 129 -12.13 -36.29 16.28
CA PRO A 129 -13.46 -35.87 15.83
C PRO A 129 -13.37 -34.80 14.75
N ILE A 130 -14.24 -34.89 13.73
CA ILE A 130 -14.43 -33.81 12.75
C ILE A 130 -15.24 -32.68 13.41
N ARG A 131 -14.64 -31.49 13.53
CA ARG A 131 -15.27 -30.27 14.06
C ARG A 131 -15.30 -29.20 13.01
N MET A 132 -16.50 -28.75 12.63
CA MET A 132 -16.66 -27.69 11.64
C MET A 132 -16.36 -26.31 12.22
N LYS A 133 -16.48 -26.13 13.55
CA LYS A 133 -16.21 -24.90 14.27
C LYS A 133 -15.10 -25.15 15.29
N ASP A 134 -14.08 -24.27 15.27
CA ASP A 134 -12.93 -24.27 16.19
C ASP A 134 -12.26 -25.66 16.36
N PRO A 135 -11.87 -26.37 15.27
CA PRO A 135 -11.08 -27.58 15.35
C PRO A 135 -9.65 -27.24 15.81
N ASP A 136 -8.98 -28.24 16.40
CA ASP A 136 -7.55 -28.10 16.76
C ASP A 136 -6.67 -27.89 15.53
N GLU A 137 -7.00 -28.59 14.41
CA GLU A 137 -6.25 -28.49 13.16
C GLU A 137 -7.17 -28.29 11.96
N GLN A 138 -6.73 -27.47 11.00
CA GLN A 138 -7.44 -27.22 9.76
C GLN A 138 -6.57 -27.50 8.56
N PHE A 139 -7.08 -28.32 7.65
CA PHE A 139 -6.43 -28.65 6.40
C PHE A 139 -7.20 -28.09 5.22
N TRP A 140 -6.49 -27.49 4.30
CA TRP A 140 -7.09 -26.91 3.11
C TRP A 140 -6.47 -27.50 1.85
N VAL A 141 -7.32 -27.99 0.97
CA VAL A 141 -6.95 -28.34 -0.40
C VAL A 141 -7.28 -27.16 -1.28
N PHE A 142 -6.29 -26.64 -1.96
CA PHE A 142 -6.44 -25.55 -2.91
C PHE A 142 -6.18 -26.06 -4.32
N GLU A 143 -7.10 -25.78 -5.20
CA GLU A 143 -6.94 -26.02 -6.63
C GLU A 143 -6.88 -24.69 -7.37
N GLU A 144 -5.90 -24.55 -8.22
CA GLU A 144 -5.72 -23.40 -9.09
C GLU A 144 -6.00 -23.80 -10.53
N TYR A 145 -7.06 -23.24 -11.09
CA TYR A 145 -7.39 -23.37 -12.51
C TYR A 145 -6.92 -22.15 -13.30
N ILE A 146 -6.82 -22.30 -14.63
CA ILE A 146 -6.52 -21.18 -15.51
C ILE A 146 -7.71 -20.22 -15.46
N SER A 147 -7.45 -18.97 -15.12
CA SER A 147 -8.49 -17.95 -15.03
C SER A 147 -8.84 -17.36 -16.41
N ASP A 148 -10.04 -16.79 -16.55
CA ASP A 148 -10.48 -16.10 -17.77
C ASP A 148 -9.56 -14.93 -18.16
N VAL A 149 -8.77 -14.41 -17.24
CA VAL A 149 -7.79 -13.33 -17.48
C VAL A 149 -6.54 -13.89 -18.17
N GLU A 150 -6.18 -15.14 -17.90
CA GLU A 150 -5.03 -15.82 -18.51
C GLU A 150 -5.36 -16.35 -19.91
N VAL A 151 -6.65 -16.63 -20.21
CA VAL A 151 -7.07 -17.12 -21.52
C VAL A 151 -7.19 -15.95 -22.49
N PRO A 152 -6.44 -15.95 -23.61
CA PRO A 152 -6.58 -14.93 -24.63
C PRO A 152 -8.03 -14.85 -25.12
N ARG A 153 -8.59 -13.64 -25.24
CA ARG A 153 -9.98 -13.42 -25.69
C ARG A 153 -10.32 -14.07 -27.02
N LEU A 154 -9.33 -14.35 -27.86
CA LEU A 154 -9.44 -15.00 -29.15
C LEU A 154 -9.75 -16.51 -29.10
N SER A 155 -9.53 -17.16 -27.98
CA SER A 155 -9.80 -18.62 -27.80
C SER A 155 -11.23 -18.92 -27.31
N ARG A 156 -12.06 -17.94 -27.09
CA ARG A 156 -13.46 -18.09 -26.59
C ARG A 156 -14.44 -18.69 -27.60
N SER A 157 -14.02 -18.88 -28.83
CA SER A 157 -14.85 -19.45 -29.92
C SER A 157 -14.57 -20.91 -30.26
N ALA A 158 -13.64 -21.54 -29.61
CA ALA A 158 -13.31 -22.97 -29.80
C ALA A 158 -13.85 -23.81 -28.63
N GLU A 159 -14.05 -25.11 -28.89
CA GLU A 159 -14.43 -26.09 -27.88
C GLU A 159 -13.55 -25.98 -26.61
N PRO A 160 -14.09 -26.24 -25.41
CA PRO A 160 -13.33 -26.10 -24.18
C PRO A 160 -12.07 -26.97 -24.27
N MET A 161 -10.90 -26.33 -24.21
CA MET A 161 -9.62 -27.04 -24.21
C MET A 161 -9.57 -27.95 -22.98
N PRO A 162 -9.23 -29.26 -23.14
CA PRO A 162 -9.15 -30.18 -22.01
C PRO A 162 -8.24 -29.68 -20.86
N GLU A 163 -7.27 -28.85 -21.17
CA GLU A 163 -6.36 -28.21 -20.22
C GLU A 163 -7.05 -27.23 -19.28
N LEU A 164 -8.16 -26.61 -19.72
CA LEU A 164 -8.94 -25.69 -18.88
C LEU A 164 -9.79 -26.42 -17.83
N LEU A 165 -10.01 -27.73 -18.00
CA LEU A 165 -10.81 -28.55 -17.10
C LEU A 165 -9.98 -29.19 -15.98
N ARG A 166 -8.64 -29.05 -16.01
CA ARG A 166 -7.74 -29.61 -14.99
C ARG A 166 -7.09 -28.49 -14.19
N PRO A 167 -6.86 -28.70 -12.89
CA PRO A 167 -6.13 -27.73 -12.10
C PRO A 167 -4.69 -27.58 -12.62
N LYS A 168 -4.25 -26.34 -12.77
CA LYS A 168 -2.86 -25.96 -13.09
C LYS A 168 -1.93 -26.34 -11.93
N ARG A 169 -2.42 -26.20 -10.70
CA ARG A 169 -1.74 -26.57 -9.46
C ARG A 169 -2.72 -27.00 -8.40
N ILE A 170 -2.26 -27.86 -7.52
CA ILE A 170 -2.99 -28.33 -6.34
C ILE A 170 -2.06 -28.19 -5.14
N PHE A 171 -2.58 -27.70 -4.04
CA PHE A 171 -1.84 -27.57 -2.79
C PHE A 171 -2.62 -28.21 -1.64
N LEU A 172 -1.92 -28.83 -0.71
CA LEU A 172 -2.43 -29.16 0.61
C LEU A 172 -1.69 -28.34 1.65
N GLY A 173 -2.42 -27.59 2.46
CA GLY A 173 -1.86 -26.76 3.52
C GLY A 173 -2.53 -27.03 4.87
N ARG A 174 -1.73 -27.08 5.94
CA ARG A 174 -2.21 -27.02 7.32
C ARG A 174 -2.26 -25.54 7.72
N TRP A 175 -3.45 -25.03 8.07
CA TRP A 175 -3.65 -23.64 8.43
C TRP A 175 -2.80 -23.25 9.64
N LEU A 176 -2.15 -22.13 9.54
CA LEU A 176 -1.26 -21.64 10.58
C LEU A 176 -1.78 -20.36 11.23
N ALA A 177 -2.09 -19.35 10.42
CA ALA A 177 -2.55 -18.05 10.89
C ALA A 177 -3.27 -17.27 9.78
N GLN A 178 -4.02 -16.26 10.19
CA GLN A 178 -4.65 -15.30 9.26
C GLN A 178 -3.97 -13.94 9.31
N GLY A 179 -4.11 -13.16 8.24
CA GLY A 179 -3.71 -11.75 8.16
C GLY A 179 -4.68 -10.83 8.88
N SER A 180 -4.41 -9.54 8.83
CA SER A 180 -5.22 -8.49 9.49
C SER A 180 -6.13 -7.73 8.54
N ARG A 181 -6.62 -8.36 7.48
CA ARG A 181 -7.44 -7.71 6.46
C ARG A 181 -8.76 -7.13 7.00
N ASP A 182 -9.32 -7.70 8.03
CA ASP A 182 -10.54 -7.26 8.72
C ASP A 182 -10.44 -5.84 9.28
N ILE A 183 -9.23 -5.38 9.62
CA ILE A 183 -8.98 -4.03 10.15
C ILE A 183 -9.39 -2.92 9.18
N MET A 184 -9.46 -3.20 7.87
CA MET A 184 -9.93 -2.25 6.86
C MET A 184 -11.33 -1.74 7.17
N ALA A 185 -12.21 -2.62 7.69
CA ALA A 185 -13.58 -2.26 8.05
C ALA A 185 -13.66 -1.26 9.20
N LYS A 186 -12.65 -1.22 10.09
CA LYS A 186 -12.54 -0.21 11.16
C LYS A 186 -12.24 1.16 10.57
N TYR A 187 -11.36 1.24 9.58
CA TYR A 187 -10.83 2.49 9.01
C TYR A 187 -11.51 2.92 7.71
N ASP A 188 -12.61 2.29 7.32
CA ASP A 188 -13.41 2.65 6.16
C ASP A 188 -13.72 4.17 6.17
N LEU A 189 -13.44 4.85 5.05
CA LEU A 189 -13.66 6.29 4.89
C LEU A 189 -15.11 6.70 5.18
N LYS A 190 -16.09 5.83 4.87
CA LYS A 190 -17.50 6.08 5.14
C LYS A 190 -17.82 6.24 6.64
N LYS A 191 -16.98 5.69 7.51
CA LYS A 191 -17.11 5.77 8.96
C LYS A 191 -16.33 6.92 9.57
N ARG A 192 -15.43 7.54 8.80
CA ARG A 192 -14.52 8.58 9.26
C ARG A 192 -15.24 9.92 9.39
N LYS A 193 -15.02 10.62 10.51
CA LYS A 193 -15.65 11.90 10.80
C LYS A 193 -15.22 13.01 9.86
N PHE A 194 -13.95 13.00 9.45
CA PHE A 194 -13.36 14.02 8.60
C PHE A 194 -12.70 13.37 7.39
N ILE A 195 -13.19 13.69 6.19
CA ILE A 195 -12.68 13.21 4.90
C ILE A 195 -12.71 14.35 3.87
N SER A 196 -11.93 14.19 2.80
CA SER A 196 -12.01 14.99 1.58
C SER A 196 -12.14 14.08 0.36
N THR A 197 -12.36 14.67 -0.80
CA THR A 197 -12.44 13.93 -2.08
C THR A 197 -11.12 13.27 -2.47
N THR A 198 -10.01 13.67 -1.86
CA THR A 198 -8.68 13.13 -2.11
C THR A 198 -8.18 12.22 -0.98
N SER A 199 -9.03 11.90 0.01
CA SER A 199 -8.66 10.97 1.08
C SER A 199 -8.35 9.59 0.51
N MET A 200 -7.18 9.05 0.84
CA MET A 200 -6.77 7.70 0.46
C MET A 200 -7.58 6.66 1.24
N ASP A 201 -7.98 5.58 0.57
CA ASP A 201 -8.74 4.48 1.19
C ASP A 201 -7.93 3.73 2.26
N ALA A 202 -8.67 2.99 3.12
CA ALA A 202 -8.08 2.29 4.25
C ALA A 202 -7.14 1.15 3.82
N GLU A 203 -7.48 0.41 2.76
CA GLU A 203 -6.69 -0.73 2.29
C GLU A 203 -5.29 -0.25 1.87
N LEU A 204 -5.22 0.71 0.97
CA LEU A 204 -3.94 1.20 0.46
C LEU A 204 -3.13 1.96 1.50
N THR A 205 -3.77 2.67 2.43
CA THR A 205 -3.01 3.35 3.50
C THR A 205 -2.37 2.37 4.48
N LEU A 206 -3.07 1.28 4.83
CA LEU A 206 -2.54 0.23 5.69
C LEU A 206 -1.40 -0.55 5.01
N ILE A 207 -1.56 -0.90 3.72
CA ILE A 207 -0.50 -1.52 2.92
C ILE A 207 0.72 -0.60 2.87
N THR A 208 0.52 0.70 2.58
CA THR A 208 1.61 1.68 2.53
C THR A 208 2.35 1.77 3.87
N ALA A 209 1.64 1.77 4.99
CA ALA A 209 2.24 1.78 6.32
C ALA A 209 3.05 0.49 6.61
N ASN A 210 2.60 -0.68 6.11
CA ASN A 210 3.36 -1.92 6.16
C ASN A 210 4.65 -1.81 5.33
N MET A 211 4.55 -1.33 4.10
CA MET A 211 5.71 -1.16 3.20
C MET A 211 6.71 -0.13 3.73
N ALA A 212 6.23 0.89 4.44
CA ALA A 212 7.04 1.91 5.09
C ALA A 212 7.68 1.44 6.41
N HIS A 213 7.37 0.24 6.90
CA HIS A 213 7.82 -0.28 8.19
C HIS A 213 7.33 0.51 9.41
N ALA A 214 6.10 1.05 9.37
CA ALA A 214 5.50 1.72 10.52
C ALA A 214 5.40 0.76 11.72
N ALA A 215 5.95 1.14 12.87
CA ALA A 215 6.00 0.30 14.06
C ALA A 215 6.15 1.14 15.33
N PRO A 216 5.88 0.58 16.53
CA PRO A 216 6.16 1.27 17.79
C PRO A 216 7.62 1.72 17.89
N GLY A 217 7.83 2.91 18.48
CA GLY A 217 9.16 3.50 18.63
C GLY A 217 9.71 4.22 17.42
N LYS A 218 8.99 4.21 16.29
CA LYS A 218 9.38 4.86 15.05
C LYS A 218 8.65 6.19 14.85
N LEU A 219 9.34 7.15 14.23
CA LEU A 219 8.84 8.49 13.90
C LEU A 219 8.68 8.65 12.39
N PHE A 220 7.46 9.03 11.99
CA PHE A 220 7.06 9.22 10.60
C PHE A 220 6.65 10.65 10.31
N TYR A 221 6.84 11.05 9.05
CA TYR A 221 6.43 12.34 8.55
C TYR A 221 5.63 12.21 7.24
N ASP A 222 4.52 12.94 7.18
CA ASP A 222 3.73 13.13 5.96
C ASP A 222 3.75 14.62 5.57
N PRO A 223 4.52 15.02 4.54
CA PRO A 223 4.62 16.41 4.10
C PRO A 223 3.41 16.92 3.31
N PHE A 224 2.45 16.07 2.98
CA PHE A 224 1.21 16.38 2.26
C PHE A 224 0.01 15.75 2.97
N VAL A 225 -0.09 16.03 4.27
CA VAL A 225 -0.92 15.27 5.21
C VAL A 225 -2.41 15.25 4.87
N GLY A 226 -2.93 16.28 4.21
CA GLY A 226 -4.33 16.37 3.85
C GLY A 226 -5.25 16.06 5.03
N THR A 227 -6.17 15.09 4.88
CA THR A 227 -7.06 14.64 5.95
C THR A 227 -6.43 13.60 6.89
N GLY A 228 -5.15 13.26 6.70
CA GLY A 228 -4.37 12.37 7.56
C GLY A 228 -4.62 10.89 7.36
N SER A 229 -4.97 10.46 6.15
CA SER A 229 -5.22 9.03 5.88
C SER A 229 -4.02 8.15 6.24
N PHE A 230 -2.81 8.56 5.89
CA PHE A 230 -1.59 7.82 6.26
C PHE A 230 -1.28 7.93 7.75
N CYS A 231 -1.50 9.10 8.37
CA CYS A 231 -1.32 9.26 9.82
C CYS A 231 -2.17 8.26 10.62
N VAL A 232 -3.41 8.01 10.19
CA VAL A 232 -4.30 7.01 10.81
C VAL A 232 -3.69 5.61 10.68
N ALA A 233 -3.20 5.22 9.49
CA ALA A 233 -2.63 3.89 9.26
C ALA A 233 -1.30 3.69 10.03
N MET A 234 -0.42 4.68 10.03
CA MET A 234 0.84 4.64 10.77
C MET A 234 0.61 4.58 12.28
N ALA A 235 -0.34 5.38 12.81
CA ALA A 235 -0.73 5.37 14.21
C ALA A 235 -1.37 4.04 14.64
N HIS A 236 -2.14 3.39 13.75
CA HIS A 236 -2.66 2.05 14.00
C HIS A 236 -1.54 1.04 14.28
N PHE A 237 -0.46 1.10 13.51
CA PHE A 237 0.71 0.24 13.72
C PHE A 237 1.67 0.76 14.81
N GLY A 238 1.28 1.78 15.57
CA GLY A 238 1.98 2.26 16.76
C GLY A 238 3.09 3.28 16.51
N ALA A 239 3.30 3.72 15.27
CA ALA A 239 4.30 4.74 14.95
C ALA A 239 3.84 6.14 15.38
N LEU A 240 4.78 6.98 15.80
CA LEU A 240 4.56 8.41 16.02
C LEU A 240 4.51 9.13 14.68
N ASN A 241 3.64 10.14 14.56
CA ASN A 241 3.37 10.83 13.32
C ASN A 241 3.47 12.34 13.46
N ILE A 242 4.14 12.97 12.50
CA ILE A 242 4.12 14.41 12.25
C ILE A 242 3.53 14.62 10.85
N GLY A 243 2.69 15.64 10.68
CA GLY A 243 2.15 16.00 9.38
C GLY A 243 2.42 17.45 9.02
N SER A 244 2.47 17.76 7.74
CA SER A 244 2.34 19.14 7.27
C SER A 244 1.54 19.21 5.96
N ASP A 245 1.03 20.40 5.67
CA ASP A 245 0.36 20.70 4.41
C ASP A 245 0.52 22.19 4.12
N ILE A 246 0.58 22.57 2.86
CA ILE A 246 0.64 23.97 2.45
C ILE A 246 -0.70 24.69 2.73
N ASP A 247 -1.77 23.94 2.92
CA ASP A 247 -3.11 24.42 3.25
C ASP A 247 -3.58 23.89 4.60
N ALA A 248 -3.52 24.74 5.63
CA ALA A 248 -3.99 24.39 6.97
C ALA A 248 -5.44 23.89 7.03
N ARG A 249 -6.28 24.26 6.05
CA ARG A 249 -7.70 23.86 6.00
C ARG A 249 -7.86 22.36 5.79
N SER A 250 -6.90 21.74 5.08
CA SER A 250 -6.94 20.31 4.75
C SER A 250 -6.88 19.40 5.99
N PHE A 251 -6.20 19.82 7.06
CA PHE A 251 -6.08 19.04 8.30
C PHE A 251 -6.81 19.63 9.51
N LYS A 252 -7.12 20.95 9.49
CA LYS A 252 -7.82 21.64 10.59
C LYS A 252 -9.34 21.62 10.48
N GLY A 253 -9.92 20.98 9.46
CA GLY A 253 -11.35 20.85 9.29
C GLY A 253 -12.03 22.04 8.58
N LYS A 254 -11.30 22.78 7.75
CA LYS A 254 -11.80 23.84 6.88
C LYS A 254 -11.60 23.50 5.41
N ASP A 255 -11.94 22.30 5.01
CA ASP A 255 -11.81 21.89 3.61
C ASP A 255 -12.92 22.53 2.76
N PRO A 256 -12.58 23.36 1.75
CA PRO A 256 -13.59 23.94 0.86
C PRO A 256 -14.29 22.90 -0.01
N ALA A 257 -13.70 21.73 -0.26
CA ALA A 257 -14.31 20.68 -1.09
C ALA A 257 -15.44 19.92 -0.38
N THR A 258 -15.45 19.89 0.96
CA THR A 258 -16.52 19.30 1.78
C THR A 258 -17.61 20.30 2.13
N VAL A 259 -17.40 21.58 1.86
CA VAL A 259 -18.26 22.68 2.29
C VAL A 259 -18.97 23.27 1.07
N GLY A 260 -19.91 22.52 0.50
CA GLY A 260 -20.95 23.12 -0.37
C GLY A 260 -21.81 24.17 0.36
N ASN A 261 -21.61 24.38 1.66
CA ASN A 261 -22.19 25.42 2.47
C ASN A 261 -21.23 25.76 3.61
N ASN A 262 -20.59 26.86 3.59
CA ASN A 262 -19.70 27.58 4.51
C ASN A 262 -19.83 27.31 6.05
N LYS A 263 -20.24 26.12 6.46
CA LYS A 263 -20.35 25.75 7.87
C LYS A 263 -19.10 24.98 8.30
N GLN A 264 -18.31 25.59 9.18
CA GLN A 264 -17.35 24.85 10.00
C GLN A 264 -18.09 23.69 10.66
N VAL A 265 -17.75 22.46 10.29
CA VAL A 265 -18.27 21.29 11.00
C VAL A 265 -17.54 21.26 12.34
N ARG A 266 -18.25 21.64 13.40
CA ARG A 266 -17.77 21.52 14.78
C ARG A 266 -18.44 20.31 15.40
N ASP A 267 -17.68 19.57 16.20
CA ASP A 267 -18.24 18.54 17.07
C ASP A 267 -19.21 19.22 18.04
N VAL A 268 -20.49 18.86 17.95
CA VAL A 268 -21.58 19.46 18.73
C VAL A 268 -21.34 19.30 20.25
N ARG A 269 -20.64 18.24 20.65
CA ARG A 269 -20.36 17.92 22.05
C ARG A 269 -19.20 18.72 22.62
N THR A 270 -18.13 18.91 21.82
CA THR A 270 -16.88 19.53 22.30
C THR A 270 -16.66 20.94 21.82
N GLY A 271 -17.46 21.41 20.84
CA GLY A 271 -17.30 22.73 20.21
C GLY A 271 -16.03 22.84 19.34
N ARG A 272 -15.19 21.80 19.25
CA ARG A 272 -13.92 21.81 18.51
C ARG A 272 -14.16 21.58 17.01
N SER A 273 -13.28 22.11 16.18
CA SER A 273 -13.28 21.81 14.73
C SER A 273 -13.06 20.33 14.50
N ILE A 274 -13.84 19.73 13.58
CA ILE A 274 -13.64 18.38 13.12
C ILE A 274 -12.52 18.40 12.07
N GLY A 275 -11.42 17.72 12.35
CA GLY A 275 -10.22 17.66 11.51
C GLY A 275 -9.46 16.37 11.71
N LEU A 276 -8.20 16.32 11.30
CA LEU A 276 -7.32 15.16 11.43
C LEU A 276 -7.30 14.59 12.86
N LEU A 277 -7.12 15.43 13.87
CA LEU A 277 -7.10 14.98 15.27
C LEU A 277 -8.40 14.29 15.66
N SER A 278 -9.55 14.76 15.18
CA SER A 278 -10.86 14.13 15.46
C SER A 278 -10.96 12.70 14.90
N ASN A 279 -10.29 12.42 13.76
CA ASN A 279 -10.21 11.08 13.20
C ASN A 279 -9.38 10.16 14.11
N LEU A 280 -8.24 10.63 14.59
CA LEU A 280 -7.36 9.86 15.49
C LEU A 280 -8.01 9.61 16.85
N GLU A 281 -8.73 10.60 17.41
CA GLU A 281 -9.53 10.46 18.62
C GLU A 281 -10.67 9.45 18.44
N GLN A 282 -11.35 9.47 17.28
CA GLN A 282 -12.39 8.51 16.95
C GLN A 282 -11.91 7.06 17.03
N TYR A 283 -10.69 6.80 16.64
CA TYR A 283 -10.09 5.47 16.61
C TYR A 283 -9.29 5.11 17.87
N GLY A 284 -9.15 6.03 18.83
CA GLY A 284 -8.40 5.82 20.07
C GLY A 284 -6.87 5.77 19.87
N ILE A 285 -6.35 6.39 18.82
CA ILE A 285 -4.92 6.38 18.45
C ILE A 285 -4.29 7.79 18.44
N ALA A 286 -4.95 8.77 19.01
CA ALA A 286 -4.45 10.15 19.08
C ALA A 286 -3.11 10.30 19.80
N SER A 287 -2.78 9.41 20.74
CA SER A 287 -1.49 9.39 21.43
C SER A 287 -0.28 9.11 20.53
N LYS A 288 -0.51 8.68 19.28
CA LYS A 288 0.53 8.46 18.27
C LYS A 288 0.71 9.63 17.31
N TYR A 289 -0.05 10.69 17.49
CA TYR A 289 0.04 11.90 16.71
C TYR A 289 0.74 13.00 17.50
N VAL A 290 1.85 13.49 16.95
CA VAL A 290 2.61 14.57 17.55
C VAL A 290 1.93 15.90 17.27
N ASP A 291 1.84 16.29 15.98
CA ASP A 291 1.07 17.45 15.50
C ASP A 291 1.10 17.54 13.98
N ALA A 292 0.31 18.50 13.43
CA ALA A 292 0.43 18.96 12.05
C ALA A 292 0.54 20.49 11.97
N PHE A 293 1.36 20.96 11.05
CA PHE A 293 1.62 22.39 10.86
C PHE A 293 1.53 22.78 9.39
N THR A 294 1.27 24.07 9.16
CA THR A 294 1.25 24.60 7.79
C THR A 294 2.67 24.83 7.32
N SER A 295 3.05 24.15 6.27
CA SER A 295 4.37 24.28 5.67
C SER A 295 4.35 23.84 4.22
N ASP A 296 5.22 24.43 3.45
CA ASP A 296 5.68 23.96 2.15
C ASP A 296 6.96 23.13 2.34
N LEU A 297 7.09 22.01 1.65
CA LEU A 297 8.23 21.13 1.78
C LEU A 297 9.57 21.83 1.50
N THR A 298 9.60 22.77 0.54
CA THR A 298 10.82 23.52 0.18
C THR A 298 11.23 24.57 1.24
N ASN A 299 10.30 24.96 2.12
CA ASN A 299 10.49 25.92 3.21
C ASN A 299 10.05 25.32 4.55
N THR A 300 10.34 24.05 4.76
CA THR A 300 9.90 23.34 5.97
C THR A 300 10.69 23.77 7.21
N PRO A 301 10.04 23.91 8.39
CA PRO A 301 10.74 24.12 9.65
C PRO A 301 11.35 22.82 10.21
N ILE A 302 11.16 21.69 9.55
CA ILE A 302 11.77 20.41 9.94
C ILE A 302 13.29 20.54 9.79
N ARG A 303 14.01 20.29 10.88
CA ARG A 303 15.46 20.32 10.87
C ARG A 303 16.04 19.28 9.90
N LEU A 304 17.12 19.60 9.26
CA LEU A 304 17.92 18.61 8.51
C LEU A 304 18.69 17.73 9.50
N GLY A 305 18.89 16.48 9.11
CA GLY A 305 19.59 15.45 9.89
C GLY A 305 18.77 14.16 9.97
N GLN A 306 19.43 13.04 10.12
CA GLN A 306 18.84 11.71 10.08
C GLN A 306 18.11 11.40 11.40
N PHE A 307 16.80 11.57 11.44
CA PHE A 307 15.97 11.31 12.63
C PHE A 307 14.58 10.74 12.32
N LEU A 308 14.16 10.73 11.05
CA LEU A 308 12.90 10.12 10.63
C LEU A 308 13.13 8.65 10.27
N ASP A 309 12.31 7.76 10.82
CA ASP A 309 12.30 6.35 10.42
C ASP A 309 11.58 6.13 9.10
N GLY A 310 10.62 7.00 8.77
CA GLY A 310 9.91 6.91 7.50
C GLY A 310 9.24 8.21 7.09
N ILE A 311 9.02 8.31 5.78
CA ILE A 311 8.23 9.35 5.13
C ILE A 311 7.19 8.65 4.27
N VAL A 312 5.93 9.04 4.42
CA VAL A 312 4.83 8.52 3.60
C VAL A 312 4.06 9.69 3.02
N CYS A 313 3.88 9.72 1.72
CA CYS A 313 3.18 10.83 1.08
C CYS A 313 2.43 10.46 -0.20
N ASP A 314 1.33 11.18 -0.42
CA ASP A 314 0.59 11.24 -1.68
C ASP A 314 0.57 12.70 -2.15
N PRO A 315 1.64 13.17 -2.81
CA PRO A 315 1.77 14.56 -3.20
C PRO A 315 0.70 14.93 -4.25
N PRO A 316 0.35 16.21 -4.38
CA PRO A 316 -0.66 16.65 -5.32
C PRO A 316 -0.21 16.38 -6.77
N TYR A 317 -1.13 15.80 -7.59
CA TYR A 317 -0.83 15.41 -8.98
C TYR A 317 -0.96 16.57 -9.98
N GLY A 318 -1.44 17.74 -9.50
CA GLY A 318 -1.60 18.93 -10.34
C GLY A 318 -2.75 18.86 -11.35
N VAL A 319 -3.60 17.82 -11.32
CA VAL A 319 -4.68 17.63 -12.29
C VAL A 319 -5.84 18.61 -12.06
N ARG A 320 -6.28 18.79 -10.82
CA ARG A 320 -7.40 19.69 -10.48
C ARG A 320 -6.96 21.14 -10.39
N GLU A 321 -5.83 21.36 -9.74
CA GLU A 321 -5.18 22.67 -9.61
C GLU A 321 -3.71 22.51 -9.98
N GLY A 322 -3.09 23.56 -10.55
CA GLY A 322 -1.65 23.58 -10.78
C GLY A 322 -0.88 23.47 -9.46
N LEU A 323 0.23 22.75 -9.48
CA LEU A 323 1.11 22.66 -8.31
C LEU A 323 1.63 24.03 -7.93
N ARG A 324 1.75 24.27 -6.64
CA ARG A 324 2.19 25.55 -6.09
C ARG A 324 3.20 25.36 -4.98
N VAL A 325 4.13 26.31 -4.90
CA VAL A 325 5.13 26.42 -3.85
C VAL A 325 5.14 27.87 -3.34
N LEU A 326 5.58 28.10 -2.11
CA LEU A 326 5.71 29.44 -1.57
C LEU A 326 6.71 30.27 -2.39
N GLY A 327 6.43 31.55 -2.55
CA GLY A 327 7.27 32.51 -3.26
C GLY A 327 6.51 33.30 -4.30
N THR A 328 7.20 34.28 -4.88
CA THR A 328 6.68 35.14 -5.96
C THR A 328 7.29 34.73 -7.30
N ARG A 329 6.59 35.04 -8.42
CA ARG A 329 7.08 34.71 -9.77
C ARG A 329 8.34 35.47 -10.15
N ASP A 330 8.55 36.63 -9.58
CA ASP A 330 9.69 37.54 -9.83
C ASP A 330 10.86 37.36 -8.88
N GLY A 331 10.80 36.33 -8.02
CA GLY A 331 11.87 35.99 -7.06
C GLY A 331 11.99 36.96 -5.88
N ARG A 332 11.14 38.00 -5.78
CA ARG A 332 11.20 39.00 -4.72
C ARG A 332 10.61 38.57 -3.38
N GLY A 333 10.04 37.40 -3.30
CA GLY A 333 9.28 36.91 -2.14
C GLY A 333 10.08 36.44 -0.93
N THR A 334 11.38 36.67 -0.90
CA THR A 334 12.25 36.34 0.26
C THR A 334 12.42 37.55 1.21
N GLU A 335 11.97 38.73 0.83
CA GLU A 335 12.03 39.90 1.69
C GLU A 335 10.84 39.93 2.64
N GLU A 336 11.09 40.34 3.89
CA GLU A 336 10.05 40.50 4.89
C GLU A 336 9.13 41.66 4.51
N VAL A 337 7.86 41.35 4.24
CA VAL A 337 6.86 42.37 3.93
C VAL A 337 6.35 42.95 5.24
N LEU A 338 6.57 44.27 5.44
CA LEU A 338 6.04 45.01 6.58
C LEU A 338 4.76 45.74 6.17
N ILE A 339 3.71 45.60 6.97
CA ILE A 339 2.47 46.34 6.87
C ILE A 339 2.33 47.14 8.17
N ASP A 340 2.35 48.46 8.08
CA ASP A 340 2.34 49.39 9.23
C ASP A 340 3.44 49.08 10.27
N GLY A 341 4.63 48.68 9.79
CA GLY A 341 5.77 48.31 10.64
C GLY A 341 5.70 46.95 11.31
N VAL A 342 4.66 46.16 11.02
CA VAL A 342 4.50 44.80 11.53
C VAL A 342 4.75 43.82 10.40
N PRO A 343 5.57 42.75 10.61
CA PRO A 343 5.73 41.70 9.61
C PRO A 343 4.38 41.12 9.18
N ALA A 344 4.12 41.12 7.89
CA ALA A 344 2.82 40.73 7.32
C ALA A 344 2.38 39.30 7.76
N HIS A 345 3.32 38.39 8.01
CA HIS A 345 3.04 37.04 8.43
C HIS A 345 2.49 36.91 9.87
N TYR A 346 2.58 37.96 10.68
CA TYR A 346 1.94 38.03 12.00
C TYR A 346 0.49 38.57 11.94
N LEU A 347 0.08 39.12 10.81
CA LEU A 347 -1.24 39.74 10.70
C LEU A 347 -2.34 38.68 10.49
N PRO A 348 -3.51 38.82 11.15
CA PRO A 348 -4.64 37.96 10.91
C PRO A 348 -5.07 37.96 9.44
N GLY A 349 -5.21 36.80 8.82
CA GLY A 349 -5.64 36.70 7.43
C GLY A 349 -4.52 36.80 6.40
N TYR A 350 -3.26 36.91 6.80
CA TYR A 350 -2.14 36.85 5.86
C TYR A 350 -2.13 35.55 5.05
N ILE A 351 -2.01 35.67 3.73
CA ILE A 351 -1.87 34.58 2.80
C ILE A 351 -0.53 34.74 2.10
N ALA A 352 0.39 33.80 2.37
CA ALA A 352 1.69 33.79 1.73
C ALA A 352 1.56 33.66 0.19
N PRO A 353 2.31 34.44 -0.60
CA PRO A 353 2.31 34.31 -2.04
C PRO A 353 2.78 32.93 -2.47
N LYS A 354 2.19 32.39 -3.55
CA LYS A 354 2.49 31.10 -4.10
C LYS A 354 2.77 31.23 -5.59
N LYS A 355 3.82 30.55 -6.06
CA LYS A 355 4.18 30.47 -7.48
C LYS A 355 3.91 29.08 -8.05
N PRO A 356 3.76 28.92 -9.38
CA PRO A 356 3.70 27.61 -10.04
C PRO A 356 4.91 26.75 -9.69
N TYR A 357 4.70 25.42 -9.61
CA TYR A 357 5.72 24.45 -9.25
C TYR A 357 5.73 23.31 -10.25
N GLY A 358 6.90 22.88 -10.69
CA GLY A 358 7.06 21.77 -11.61
C GLY A 358 6.85 20.43 -10.91
N PHE A 359 6.23 19.47 -11.60
CA PHE A 359 6.00 18.13 -11.04
C PHE A 359 7.32 17.39 -10.77
N GLU A 360 8.27 17.45 -11.71
CA GLU A 360 9.60 16.84 -11.54
C GLU A 360 10.39 17.52 -10.40
N ALA A 361 10.31 18.86 -10.31
CA ALA A 361 10.97 19.60 -9.24
C ALA A 361 10.43 19.17 -7.86
N MET A 362 9.12 19.01 -7.72
CA MET A 362 8.50 18.51 -6.48
C MET A 362 9.02 17.11 -6.11
N GLN A 363 9.11 16.21 -7.08
CA GLN A 363 9.62 14.86 -6.84
C GLN A 363 11.09 14.89 -6.36
N ASN A 364 11.93 15.69 -7.02
CA ASN A 364 13.33 15.85 -6.65
C ASN A 364 13.48 16.44 -5.24
N ASP A 365 12.65 17.42 -4.87
CA ASP A 365 12.64 17.99 -3.53
C ASP A 365 12.21 17.00 -2.46
N ILE A 366 11.22 16.14 -2.75
CA ILE A 366 10.81 15.04 -1.86
C ILE A 366 11.96 14.06 -1.65
N LEU A 367 12.62 13.62 -2.73
CA LEU A 367 13.76 12.71 -2.64
C LEU A 367 14.95 13.32 -1.89
N THR A 368 15.26 14.59 -2.18
CA THR A 368 16.32 15.33 -1.50
C THR A 368 16.03 15.49 -0.01
N PHE A 369 14.80 15.84 0.35
CA PHE A 369 14.39 15.93 1.75
C PHE A 369 14.49 14.57 2.44
N ALA A 370 14.00 13.51 1.81
CA ALA A 370 14.06 12.15 2.35
C ALA A 370 15.51 11.69 2.55
N SER A 371 16.39 11.95 1.59
CA SER A 371 17.81 11.57 1.70
C SER A 371 18.54 12.24 2.87
N ARG A 372 18.10 13.45 3.26
CA ARG A 372 18.70 14.25 4.34
C ARG A 372 18.10 13.98 5.71
N THR A 373 16.87 13.49 5.78
CA THR A 373 16.13 13.38 7.06
C THR A 373 15.87 11.94 7.50
N LEU A 374 15.83 10.98 6.58
CA LEU A 374 15.68 9.57 6.93
C LEU A 374 16.94 9.03 7.61
N VAL A 375 16.75 8.21 8.63
CA VAL A 375 17.82 7.37 9.20
C VAL A 375 18.29 6.34 8.16
N THR A 376 19.49 5.80 8.31
CA THR A 376 19.94 4.68 7.47
C THR A 376 18.96 3.52 7.55
N GLY A 377 18.55 3.00 6.40
CA GLY A 377 17.52 1.96 6.30
C GLY A 377 16.07 2.47 6.43
N GLY A 378 15.88 3.75 6.78
CA GLY A 378 14.58 4.41 6.80
C GLY A 378 13.94 4.43 5.41
N ARG A 379 12.61 4.46 5.35
CA ARG A 379 11.86 4.31 4.09
C ARG A 379 11.08 5.55 3.71
N LEU A 380 11.12 5.88 2.40
CA LEU A 380 10.18 6.79 1.76
C LEU A 380 9.18 5.95 0.95
N CYS A 381 7.90 6.09 1.23
CA CYS A 381 6.79 5.54 0.43
C CYS A 381 6.06 6.70 -0.25
N MET A 382 6.29 6.89 -1.54
CA MET A 382 5.76 8.01 -2.31
C MET A 382 4.79 7.50 -3.38
N TRP A 383 3.57 8.02 -3.36
CA TRP A 383 2.60 7.81 -4.42
C TRP A 383 2.82 8.79 -5.57
N MET A 384 2.68 8.32 -6.78
CA MET A 384 2.76 9.17 -7.98
C MET A 384 1.84 8.70 -9.10
N PRO A 385 1.26 9.61 -9.88
CA PRO A 385 0.47 9.28 -11.05
C PRO A 385 1.37 8.89 -12.23
N THR A 386 0.82 8.06 -13.12
CA THR A 386 1.48 7.66 -14.36
C THR A 386 0.44 7.50 -15.47
N SER A 387 0.78 7.91 -16.69
CA SER A 387 -0.02 7.61 -17.88
C SER A 387 0.14 6.12 -18.24
N ASN A 388 -0.95 5.45 -18.62
CA ASN A 388 -0.90 4.05 -19.07
C ASN A 388 -0.19 3.85 -20.42
N ASP A 389 0.07 4.93 -21.18
CA ASP A 389 0.76 4.89 -22.48
C ASP A 389 2.28 5.10 -22.36
N GLU A 390 2.79 5.33 -21.16
CA GLU A 390 4.23 5.47 -20.95
C GLU A 390 4.90 4.10 -21.05
N VAL A 391 5.55 3.85 -22.18
CA VAL A 391 6.30 2.62 -22.46
C VAL A 391 7.56 2.57 -21.59
N GLU A 392 8.18 3.72 -21.31
CA GLU A 392 9.32 3.84 -20.41
C GLU A 392 8.93 4.50 -19.09
N LEU A 393 9.22 3.78 -18.03
CA LEU A 393 8.93 4.14 -16.66
C LEU A 393 9.98 5.14 -16.19
N VAL A 394 9.71 6.43 -16.25
CA VAL A 394 10.56 7.42 -15.56
C VAL A 394 10.23 7.36 -14.08
N ILE A 395 11.06 6.64 -13.32
CA ILE A 395 11.01 6.64 -11.86
C ILE A 395 12.01 7.68 -11.37
N PRO A 396 11.60 8.66 -10.53
CA PRO A 396 12.55 9.62 -9.98
C PRO A 396 13.55 8.90 -9.09
N MET A 397 14.81 9.23 -9.22
CA MET A 397 15.91 8.55 -8.55
C MET A 397 16.82 9.52 -7.81
N HIS A 398 17.45 9.05 -6.73
CA HIS A 398 18.39 9.83 -5.93
C HIS A 398 19.56 8.93 -5.49
N PRO A 399 20.82 9.41 -5.54
CA PRO A 399 21.99 8.58 -5.25
C PRO A 399 21.96 7.89 -3.87
N ASN A 400 21.43 8.55 -2.85
CA ASN A 400 21.38 8.03 -1.49
C ASN A 400 20.13 7.21 -1.18
N LEU A 401 19.27 6.97 -2.17
CA LEU A 401 18.03 6.21 -2.02
C LEU A 401 18.01 5.05 -3.01
N GLU A 402 17.75 3.86 -2.51
CA GLU A 402 17.58 2.65 -3.30
C GLU A 402 16.09 2.38 -3.49
N ILE A 403 15.67 2.03 -4.70
CA ILE A 403 14.31 1.59 -4.97
C ILE A 403 14.14 0.16 -4.46
N VAL A 404 13.25 -0.03 -3.51
CA VAL A 404 12.91 -1.35 -2.93
C VAL A 404 11.82 -2.02 -3.73
N SER A 405 10.77 -1.26 -4.08
CA SER A 405 9.64 -1.79 -4.85
C SER A 405 8.87 -0.69 -5.59
N VAL A 406 8.19 -1.10 -6.66
CA VAL A 406 7.24 -0.28 -7.41
C VAL A 406 5.96 -1.07 -7.56
N SER A 407 4.90 -0.61 -6.93
CA SER A 407 3.57 -1.24 -6.97
C SER A 407 2.59 -0.35 -7.71
N VAL A 408 1.71 -0.93 -8.52
CA VAL A 408 0.83 -0.20 -9.44
C VAL A 408 -0.63 -0.42 -9.08
N GLN A 409 -1.37 0.66 -8.90
CA GLN A 409 -2.82 0.66 -8.86
C GLN A 409 -3.36 1.18 -10.20
N PRO A 410 -3.92 0.30 -11.05
CA PRO A 410 -4.43 0.70 -12.36
C PRO A 410 -5.81 1.37 -12.25
N PHE A 411 -6.04 2.36 -13.11
CA PHE A 411 -7.34 2.94 -13.43
C PHE A 411 -7.57 2.85 -14.94
N ASN A 412 -8.75 3.23 -15.42
CA ASN A 412 -9.09 3.08 -16.84
C ASN A 412 -8.11 3.78 -17.78
N ASN A 413 -7.73 5.03 -17.49
CA ASN A 413 -6.93 5.87 -18.40
C ASN A 413 -5.53 6.22 -17.85
N TRP A 414 -5.26 5.93 -16.59
CA TRP A 414 -4.02 6.23 -15.90
C TRP A 414 -3.81 5.25 -14.75
N SER A 415 -2.66 5.28 -14.15
CA SER A 415 -2.35 4.48 -12.97
C SER A 415 -1.73 5.37 -11.91
N ARG A 416 -1.79 4.97 -10.66
CA ARG A 416 -0.86 5.52 -9.66
C ARG A 416 0.05 4.42 -9.15
N ARG A 417 1.24 4.83 -8.80
CA ARG A 417 2.29 3.94 -8.34
C ARG A 417 2.69 4.31 -6.93
N LEU A 418 2.89 3.30 -6.11
CA LEU A 418 3.61 3.44 -4.86
C LEU A 418 5.06 3.04 -5.11
N ILE A 419 5.96 4.00 -4.95
CA ILE A 419 7.39 3.74 -5.03
C ILE A 419 7.93 3.74 -3.61
N THR A 420 8.56 2.64 -3.23
CA THR A 420 9.20 2.50 -1.92
C THR A 420 10.69 2.60 -2.09
N TYR A 421 11.28 3.57 -1.41
CA TYR A 421 12.72 3.76 -1.35
C TYR A 421 13.26 3.40 0.04
N ARG A 422 14.51 3.02 0.10
CA ARG A 422 15.28 2.82 1.33
C ARG A 422 16.51 3.74 1.31
N ARG A 423 16.75 4.44 2.43
CA ARG A 423 17.95 5.25 2.57
C ARG A 423 19.17 4.35 2.73
N LEU A 424 20.15 4.55 1.86
CA LEU A 424 21.41 3.84 1.90
C LEU A 424 22.29 4.31 3.08
N PRO A 425 23.21 3.45 3.57
CA PRO A 425 24.22 3.86 4.52
C PRO A 425 25.06 5.02 4.01
N GLU A 426 25.65 5.78 4.91
CA GLU A 426 26.53 6.88 4.56
C GLU A 426 27.74 6.38 3.75
N GLY A 427 28.07 7.09 2.68
CA GLY A 427 29.16 6.69 1.75
C GLY A 427 28.75 5.65 0.70
N GLN A 428 27.55 5.06 0.78
CA GLN A 428 27.00 4.23 -0.28
C GLN A 428 26.10 5.07 -1.20
N VAL A 429 26.24 4.83 -2.50
CA VAL A 429 25.38 5.43 -3.52
C VAL A 429 24.81 4.32 -4.40
N SER A 430 23.58 4.50 -4.86
CA SER A 430 23.00 3.63 -5.88
C SER A 430 23.68 3.87 -7.23
N ASP A 431 23.71 2.86 -8.10
CA ASP A 431 24.34 2.95 -9.45
C ASP A 431 23.66 3.95 -10.41
N VAL A 432 22.88 4.84 -9.88
CA VAL A 432 22.06 5.77 -10.64
C VAL A 432 22.79 7.10 -10.79
N SER A 433 23.10 7.47 -12.03
CA SER A 433 23.49 8.84 -12.37
C SER A 433 22.37 9.81 -11.97
N LEU A 434 22.73 10.90 -11.29
CA LEU A 434 21.83 12.02 -11.00
C LEU A 434 21.10 12.41 -12.28
N GLY A 435 19.80 12.14 -12.35
CA GLY A 435 18.94 12.65 -13.42
C GLY A 435 19.13 14.16 -13.49
N ARG A 436 19.23 14.69 -14.70
CA ARG A 436 19.45 16.13 -14.94
C ARG A 436 18.42 16.92 -14.12
N GLN A 437 18.92 17.73 -13.18
CA GLN A 437 18.16 18.85 -12.65
C GLN A 437 17.81 19.75 -13.83
N LYS A 438 16.55 19.76 -14.23
CA LYS A 438 16.03 20.83 -15.06
C LYS A 438 15.81 22.02 -14.14
N ASP A 439 16.72 22.96 -14.23
CA ASP A 439 16.58 24.26 -13.64
C ASP A 439 15.39 25.01 -14.25
N ASP A 440 14.61 25.61 -13.33
CA ASP A 440 13.79 26.81 -13.50
C ASP A 440 12.75 26.87 -14.61
N ALA A 441 11.58 26.51 -14.21
CA ALA A 441 10.33 26.88 -14.84
C ALA A 441 9.99 28.39 -14.68
N GLN A 442 10.80 29.30 -15.21
CA GLN A 442 10.45 30.69 -15.28
C GLN A 442 9.38 30.91 -16.38
N GLY A 443 8.19 31.31 -15.96
CA GLY A 443 7.18 31.85 -16.86
C GLY A 443 6.21 30.88 -17.52
N MET A 444 6.27 29.58 -17.24
CA MET A 444 5.41 28.57 -17.88
C MET A 444 4.03 28.44 -17.23
N TYR A 445 3.05 28.01 -18.00
CA TYR A 445 1.72 27.65 -17.51
C TYR A 445 1.74 26.30 -16.82
N ALA A 446 0.76 26.02 -15.93
CA ALA A 446 0.68 24.79 -15.16
C ALA A 446 0.70 23.50 -16.02
N ASP A 447 0.19 23.55 -17.24
CA ASP A 447 0.16 22.41 -18.17
C ASP A 447 1.52 22.12 -18.81
N GLU A 448 2.37 23.15 -18.94
CA GLU A 448 3.75 23.02 -19.44
C GLU A 448 4.69 22.46 -18.38
N LEU A 449 4.36 22.71 -17.10
CA LEU A 449 5.12 22.26 -15.93
C LEU A 449 4.76 20.84 -15.47
N ASN A 450 3.74 20.22 -16.06
CA ASN A 450 3.25 18.91 -15.66
C ASN A 450 2.78 18.09 -16.87
N GLU A 451 3.67 17.25 -17.36
CA GLU A 451 3.39 16.39 -18.53
C GLU A 451 2.24 15.42 -18.29
N PHE A 452 2.12 14.86 -17.06
CA PHE A 452 1.00 14.00 -16.68
C PHE A 452 -0.34 14.75 -16.80
N ARG A 453 -0.42 15.98 -16.30
CA ARG A 453 -1.61 16.83 -16.39
C ARG A 453 -2.01 17.05 -17.86
N ARG A 454 -1.07 17.40 -18.72
CA ARG A 454 -1.29 17.60 -20.16
C ARG A 454 -1.85 16.34 -20.82
N LYS A 455 -1.25 15.18 -20.56
CA LYS A 455 -1.70 13.89 -21.09
C LYS A 455 -3.10 13.49 -20.57
N TYR A 456 -3.38 13.78 -19.31
CA TYR A 456 -4.67 13.49 -18.69
C TYR A 456 -5.83 14.23 -19.37
N PHE A 457 -5.68 15.54 -19.64
CA PHE A 457 -6.74 16.33 -20.28
C PHE A 457 -6.88 16.01 -21.77
N THR A 458 -5.79 15.84 -22.50
CA THR A 458 -5.84 15.48 -23.94
C THR A 458 -6.57 14.16 -24.19
N LYS A 459 -6.47 13.18 -23.30
CA LYS A 459 -7.22 11.92 -23.43
C LYS A 459 -8.71 12.09 -23.15
N ASN A 460 -9.06 12.90 -22.16
CA ASN A 460 -10.46 13.17 -21.84
C ASN A 460 -11.17 13.94 -22.96
N GLU A 461 -10.52 14.88 -23.60
CA GLU A 461 -11.05 15.59 -24.78
C GLU A 461 -11.29 14.64 -25.97
N LYS A 462 -10.36 13.73 -26.25
CA LYS A 462 -10.51 12.71 -27.29
C LYS A 462 -11.65 11.71 -27.00
N LYS A 463 -11.95 11.44 -25.73
CA LYS A 463 -13.05 10.57 -25.35
C LYS A 463 -14.40 11.29 -25.51
N LEU A 464 -14.50 12.54 -25.08
CA LEU A 464 -15.70 13.38 -25.27
C LEU A 464 -16.01 13.61 -26.74
N ALA A 465 -14.99 13.80 -27.60
CA ALA A 465 -15.15 13.94 -29.05
C ALA A 465 -15.54 12.64 -29.78
N LYS A 466 -15.41 11.48 -29.14
CA LYS A 466 -15.87 10.18 -29.70
C LYS A 466 -17.27 9.79 -29.23
N GLU A 467 -17.76 10.42 -28.18
CA GLU A 467 -19.10 10.21 -27.62
C GLU A 467 -20.13 11.23 -28.17
N GLN A 468 -19.67 12.25 -28.92
CA GLN A 468 -20.47 13.16 -29.76
C GLN A 468 -20.48 12.68 -31.22
#